data_fcfcaac870d711313d11f44ff5e75a6e
#
_entry.id   fcfcaac870d711313d11f44ff5e75a6e
#
_cell.length_a   1.000
_cell.length_b   1.000
_cell.length_c   1.000
_cell.angle_alpha   90.00
_cell.angle_beta   90.00
_cell.angle_gamma   90.00
#
_symmetry.space_group_name_H-M   'P 1'
#
loop_
_entity.id
_entity.type
_entity.pdbx_description
1 polymer ?
#
loop_
_entity_poly.entity_id
_entity_poly.type
_entity_poly.pdbx_seq_one_letter_code
_entity_poly.pdbx_strand_id
1 'polypeptide(L)'
;MSALLGLNMPQNSVGKLPLDYMRIHDEDKIEAKLANALQIHEQYKAMKAKRTNTMLPLTSFSRPDPFTLDLEQVLDKIDAFKKKAKYAQALDLTENLHEESLQALFHYQRYHRSPLYLAISLTYVGFIFYIILILLKVSTLYGTIFSFSLEQR
;
A
#
# COMPACT_ATOMS: atom_id res chain seq x y z
N MET A 1 -21.82 0.90 2.13
CA MET A 1 -22.93 1.87 1.88
C MET A 1 -23.39 1.86 0.43
N SER A 2 -22.54 2.08 -0.59
CA SER A 2 -22.96 2.08 -2.01
C SER A 2 -23.70 0.83 -2.43
N ALA A 3 -23.24 -0.36 -2.03
CA ALA A 3 -23.92 -1.63 -2.32
C ALA A 3 -25.34 -1.73 -1.72
N LEU A 4 -25.58 -1.19 -0.52
CA LEU A 4 -26.90 -1.15 0.10
C LEU A 4 -27.85 -0.16 -0.59
N LEU A 5 -27.31 0.83 -1.27
CA LEU A 5 -28.04 1.85 -2.01
C LEU A 5 -28.21 1.49 -3.50
N GLY A 6 -27.71 0.35 -3.94
CA GLY A 6 -27.74 -0.04 -5.36
C GLY A 6 -26.87 0.85 -6.27
N LEU A 7 -25.90 1.57 -5.70
CA LEU A 7 -24.98 2.44 -6.44
C LEU A 7 -23.71 1.70 -6.81
N ASN A 8 -23.07 2.11 -7.90
CA ASN A 8 -21.76 1.58 -8.28
C ASN A 8 -20.75 1.78 -7.16
N MET A 9 -19.97 0.74 -6.87
CA MET A 9 -18.90 0.83 -5.87
C MET A 9 -17.80 1.78 -6.33
N PRO A 10 -17.28 2.65 -5.44
CA PRO A 10 -16.16 3.51 -5.76
C PRO A 10 -14.93 2.69 -6.16
N GLN A 11 -14.19 3.13 -7.19
CA GLN A 11 -13.03 2.40 -7.73
C GLN A 11 -11.94 2.07 -6.70
N ASN A 12 -11.78 2.89 -5.67
CA ASN A 12 -10.76 2.71 -4.62
C ASN A 12 -11.36 2.19 -3.30
N SER A 13 -12.51 1.55 -3.35
CA SER A 13 -13.12 0.95 -2.16
C SER A 13 -12.34 -0.28 -1.73
N VAL A 14 -11.89 -0.29 -0.46
CA VAL A 14 -11.21 -1.42 0.19
C VAL A 14 -12.06 -2.04 1.30
N GLY A 15 -13.32 -1.63 1.39
CA GLY A 15 -14.23 -2.09 2.43
C GLY A 15 -14.82 -3.46 2.15
N LYS A 16 -15.13 -4.20 3.22
CA LYS A 16 -15.88 -5.47 3.15
C LYS A 16 -17.37 -5.18 2.94
N LEU A 17 -18.01 -6.03 2.15
CA LEU A 17 -19.44 -5.97 1.94
C LEU A 17 -20.18 -6.45 3.20
N PRO A 18 -21.12 -5.65 3.78
CA PRO A 18 -21.84 -6.04 4.99
C PRO A 18 -23.00 -7.00 4.66
N LEU A 19 -22.69 -8.27 4.43
CA LEU A 19 -23.66 -9.29 4.03
C LEU A 19 -24.77 -9.55 5.04
N ASP A 20 -24.49 -9.31 6.34
CA ASP A 20 -25.45 -9.52 7.43
C ASP A 20 -26.68 -8.62 7.34
N TYR A 21 -26.55 -7.47 6.68
CA TYR A 21 -27.62 -6.52 6.46
C TYR A 21 -28.38 -6.72 5.14
N MET A 22 -27.90 -7.67 4.30
CA MET A 22 -28.49 -7.93 2.99
C MET A 22 -29.42 -9.16 3.05
N ARG A 23 -30.69 -8.96 2.78
CA ARG A 23 -31.69 -10.02 2.68
C ARG A 23 -31.74 -10.56 1.25
N ILE A 24 -30.72 -11.29 0.84
CA ILE A 24 -30.59 -11.91 -0.48
C ILE A 24 -30.31 -13.41 -0.33
N HIS A 25 -30.48 -14.17 -1.40
CA HIS A 25 -30.15 -15.60 -1.42
C HIS A 25 -28.64 -15.82 -1.19
N ASP A 26 -28.28 -17.00 -0.67
CA ASP A 26 -26.89 -17.29 -0.35
C ASP A 26 -26.00 -17.38 -1.60
N GLU A 27 -26.55 -17.73 -2.74
CA GLU A 27 -25.84 -17.66 -4.03
C GLU A 27 -25.49 -16.22 -4.41
N ASP A 28 -26.44 -15.31 -4.29
CA ASP A 28 -26.22 -13.88 -4.58
C ASP A 28 -25.22 -13.24 -3.61
N LYS A 29 -25.21 -13.71 -2.34
CA LYS A 29 -24.22 -13.27 -1.35
C LYS A 29 -22.80 -13.64 -1.77
N ILE A 30 -22.61 -14.87 -2.25
CA ILE A 30 -21.30 -15.34 -2.74
C ILE A 30 -20.87 -14.49 -3.93
N GLU A 31 -21.78 -14.26 -4.87
CA GLU A 31 -21.49 -13.50 -6.08
C GLU A 31 -21.12 -12.03 -5.78
N ALA A 32 -21.89 -11.38 -4.91
CA ALA A 32 -21.62 -10.03 -4.46
C ALA A 32 -20.27 -9.93 -3.71
N LYS A 33 -19.95 -10.90 -2.86
CA LYS A 33 -18.70 -10.95 -2.12
C LYS A 33 -17.52 -11.24 -3.04
N LEU A 34 -17.69 -12.13 -4.00
CA LEU A 34 -16.70 -12.44 -5.03
C LEU A 34 -16.39 -11.22 -5.89
N ALA A 35 -17.42 -10.50 -6.33
CA ALA A 35 -17.24 -9.26 -7.09
C ALA A 35 -16.43 -8.21 -6.29
N ASN A 36 -16.67 -8.10 -4.98
CA ASN A 36 -15.89 -7.22 -4.10
C ASN A 36 -14.43 -7.68 -3.97
N ALA A 37 -14.18 -8.98 -3.82
CA ALA A 37 -12.83 -9.52 -3.74
C ALA A 37 -12.05 -9.31 -5.07
N LEU A 38 -12.69 -9.56 -6.20
CA LEU A 38 -12.12 -9.34 -7.52
C LEU A 38 -11.82 -7.86 -7.79
N GLN A 39 -12.66 -6.95 -7.34
CA GLN A 39 -12.40 -5.51 -7.44
C GLN A 39 -11.11 -5.12 -6.73
N ILE A 40 -10.88 -5.62 -5.51
CA ILE A 40 -9.64 -5.36 -4.77
C ILE A 40 -8.44 -6.01 -5.45
N HIS A 41 -8.61 -7.21 -5.99
CA HIS A 41 -7.56 -7.89 -6.73
C HIS A 41 -7.15 -7.11 -8.00
N GLU A 42 -8.10 -6.53 -8.73
CA GLU A 42 -7.79 -5.68 -9.89
C GLU A 42 -7.08 -4.37 -9.47
N GLN A 43 -7.46 -3.78 -8.34
CA GLN A 43 -6.72 -2.64 -7.76
C GLN A 43 -5.27 -3.02 -7.42
N TYR A 44 -5.06 -4.21 -6.83
CA TYR A 44 -3.73 -4.73 -6.56
C TYR A 44 -2.92 -4.90 -7.85
N LYS A 45 -3.48 -5.54 -8.90
CA LYS A 45 -2.84 -5.69 -10.22
C LYS A 45 -2.44 -4.33 -10.83
N ALA A 46 -3.36 -3.37 -10.82
CA ALA A 46 -3.11 -2.03 -11.35
C ALA A 46 -1.97 -1.33 -10.58
N MET A 47 -1.96 -1.46 -9.24
CA MET A 47 -0.88 -0.93 -8.40
C MET A 47 0.46 -1.61 -8.69
N LYS A 48 0.47 -2.94 -8.83
CA LYS A 48 1.66 -3.73 -9.17
C LYS A 48 2.22 -3.31 -10.53
N ALA A 49 1.37 -3.22 -11.57
CA ALA A 49 1.76 -2.80 -12.91
C ALA A 49 2.33 -1.37 -12.93
N LYS A 50 1.66 -0.42 -12.25
CA LYS A 50 2.13 0.95 -12.12
C LYS A 50 3.52 1.01 -11.48
N ARG A 51 3.78 0.18 -10.48
CA ARG A 51 5.08 0.14 -9.81
C ARG A 51 6.17 -0.44 -10.66
N THR A 52 5.92 -1.59 -11.30
CA THR A 52 6.89 -2.22 -12.20
C THR A 52 7.37 -1.24 -13.27
N ASN A 53 6.48 -0.40 -13.77
CA ASN A 53 6.81 0.60 -14.78
C ASN A 53 7.51 1.87 -14.24
N THR A 54 7.39 2.16 -12.93
CA THR A 54 7.93 3.40 -12.34
C THR A 54 9.19 3.15 -11.50
N MET A 55 9.55 1.91 -11.23
CA MET A 55 10.75 1.59 -10.44
C MET A 55 12.02 1.86 -11.21
N LEU A 56 12.88 2.69 -10.63
CA LEU A 56 14.28 2.81 -11.03
C LEU A 56 14.98 1.45 -10.80
N PRO A 57 15.84 1.00 -11.72
CA PRO A 57 16.50 -0.32 -11.62
C PRO A 57 17.33 -0.50 -10.34
N LEU A 58 17.75 0.60 -9.71
CA LEU A 58 18.52 0.57 -8.46
C LEU A 58 17.69 0.18 -7.23
N THR A 59 16.35 0.32 -7.27
CA THR A 59 15.45 0.04 -6.15
C THR A 59 14.68 -1.27 -6.31
N SER A 60 14.99 -2.01 -7.37
CA SER A 60 14.41 -3.33 -7.66
C SER A 60 14.99 -4.41 -6.71
N PHE A 61 14.93 -4.19 -5.40
CA PHE A 61 15.01 -5.28 -4.46
C PHE A 61 13.74 -6.10 -4.64
N SER A 62 13.86 -7.19 -5.38
CA SER A 62 12.81 -8.16 -5.66
C SER A 62 12.30 -8.75 -4.33
N ARG A 63 11.35 -8.08 -3.71
CA ARG A 63 10.60 -8.68 -2.62
C ARG A 63 9.59 -9.63 -3.23
N PRO A 64 9.48 -10.88 -2.71
CA PRO A 64 8.51 -11.83 -3.24
C PRO A 64 7.11 -11.21 -3.19
N ASP A 65 6.32 -11.54 -4.19
CA ASP A 65 4.93 -11.09 -4.28
C ASP A 65 4.16 -11.66 -3.08
N PRO A 66 3.49 -10.83 -2.29
CA PRO A 66 2.71 -11.31 -1.14
C PRO A 66 1.46 -12.08 -1.54
N PHE A 67 0.99 -11.94 -2.78
CA PHE A 67 -0.16 -12.70 -3.29
C PHE A 67 0.31 -14.07 -3.76
N THR A 68 -0.12 -15.11 -3.05
CA THR A 68 0.33 -16.50 -3.27
C THR A 68 -0.74 -17.36 -3.90
N LEU A 69 -2.01 -16.95 -3.88
CA LEU A 69 -3.12 -17.71 -4.42
C LEU A 69 -3.13 -17.70 -5.95
N ASP A 70 -3.39 -18.87 -6.53
CA ASP A 70 -3.73 -18.96 -7.94
C ASP A 70 -5.21 -18.61 -8.12
N LEU A 71 -5.47 -17.44 -8.73
CA LEU A 71 -6.81 -16.89 -8.91
C LEU A 71 -7.73 -17.85 -9.67
N GLU A 72 -7.22 -18.47 -10.74
CA GLU A 72 -8.02 -19.38 -11.57
C GLU A 72 -8.47 -20.61 -10.77
N GLN A 73 -7.56 -21.23 -10.03
CA GLN A 73 -7.89 -22.38 -9.18
C GLN A 73 -8.87 -22.02 -8.06
N VAL A 74 -8.78 -20.82 -7.50
CA VAL A 74 -9.70 -20.36 -6.46
C VAL A 74 -11.10 -20.15 -7.04
N LEU A 75 -11.21 -19.53 -8.20
CA LEU A 75 -12.49 -19.33 -8.89
C LEU A 75 -13.16 -20.66 -9.24
N ASP A 76 -12.40 -21.61 -9.80
CA ASP A 76 -12.91 -22.94 -10.12
C ASP A 76 -13.43 -23.69 -8.88
N LYS A 77 -12.73 -23.56 -7.75
CA LYS A 77 -13.19 -24.15 -6.46
C LYS A 77 -14.47 -23.49 -5.96
N ILE A 78 -14.57 -22.16 -6.05
CA ILE A 78 -15.79 -21.43 -5.64
C ILE A 78 -16.99 -21.91 -6.49
N ASP A 79 -16.82 -22.04 -7.80
CA ASP A 79 -17.85 -22.51 -8.70
C ASP A 79 -18.23 -23.98 -8.44
N ALA A 80 -17.24 -24.81 -8.13
CA ALA A 80 -17.50 -26.20 -7.73
C ALA A 80 -18.28 -26.30 -6.42
N PHE A 81 -18.01 -25.41 -5.44
CA PHE A 81 -18.77 -25.37 -4.19
C PHE A 81 -20.19 -24.81 -4.39
N LYS A 82 -20.37 -23.81 -5.25
CA LYS A 82 -21.70 -23.30 -5.65
C LYS A 82 -22.56 -24.45 -6.24
N LYS A 83 -22.01 -25.21 -7.19
CA LYS A 83 -22.70 -26.35 -7.83
C LYS A 83 -23.07 -27.47 -6.83
N LYS A 84 -22.30 -27.63 -5.74
CA LYS A 84 -22.55 -28.61 -4.70
C LYS A 84 -23.41 -28.08 -3.54
N ALA A 85 -23.97 -26.89 -3.67
CA ALA A 85 -24.73 -26.18 -2.63
C ALA A 85 -23.98 -26.01 -1.28
N LYS A 86 -22.64 -25.99 -1.32
CA LYS A 86 -21.78 -25.79 -0.14
C LYS A 86 -21.44 -24.32 0.05
N TYR A 87 -22.46 -23.51 0.28
CA TYR A 87 -22.36 -22.05 0.32
C TYR A 87 -21.41 -21.51 1.40
N ALA A 88 -21.38 -22.15 2.58
CA ALA A 88 -20.48 -21.74 3.67
C ALA A 88 -19.00 -21.88 3.27
N GLN A 89 -18.63 -22.95 2.58
CA GLN A 89 -17.24 -23.15 2.13
C GLN A 89 -16.86 -22.18 0.99
N ALA A 90 -17.81 -21.88 0.11
CA ALA A 90 -17.61 -20.89 -0.95
C ALA A 90 -17.41 -19.48 -0.36
N LEU A 91 -18.18 -19.10 0.66
CA LEU A 91 -18.06 -17.82 1.35
C LEU A 91 -16.72 -17.68 2.08
N ASP A 92 -16.26 -18.74 2.75
CA ASP A 92 -14.97 -18.75 3.43
C ASP A 92 -13.80 -18.60 2.45
N LEU A 93 -13.85 -19.33 1.33
CA LEU A 93 -12.81 -19.22 0.30
C LEU A 93 -12.79 -17.83 -0.35
N THR A 94 -13.95 -17.22 -0.55
CA THR A 94 -14.07 -15.84 -1.06
C THR A 94 -13.54 -14.82 -0.05
N GLU A 95 -13.74 -15.06 1.26
CA GLU A 95 -13.15 -14.21 2.31
C GLU A 95 -11.62 -14.27 2.29
N ASN A 96 -11.07 -15.49 2.19
CA ASN A 96 -9.62 -15.68 2.10
C ASN A 96 -9.03 -14.97 0.88
N LEU A 97 -9.69 -15.05 -0.28
CA LEU A 97 -9.28 -14.31 -1.47
C LEU A 97 -9.30 -12.80 -1.26
N HIS A 98 -10.36 -12.29 -0.60
CA HIS A 98 -10.48 -10.87 -0.25
C HIS A 98 -9.34 -10.42 0.66
N GLU A 99 -9.07 -11.17 1.73
CA GLU A 99 -8.03 -10.82 2.71
C GLU A 99 -6.63 -10.85 2.12
N GLU A 100 -6.28 -11.86 1.33
CA GLU A 100 -4.98 -11.91 0.64
C GLU A 100 -4.82 -10.78 -0.39
N SER A 101 -5.86 -10.51 -1.17
CA SER A 101 -5.85 -9.39 -2.12
C SER A 101 -5.67 -8.04 -1.41
N LEU A 102 -6.31 -7.86 -0.26
CA LEU A 102 -6.21 -6.66 0.55
C LEU A 102 -4.81 -6.52 1.18
N GLN A 103 -4.24 -7.60 1.71
CA GLN A 103 -2.88 -7.61 2.25
C GLN A 103 -1.85 -7.28 1.16
N ALA A 104 -2.01 -7.86 -0.03
CA ALA A 104 -1.17 -7.58 -1.18
C ALA A 104 -1.26 -6.10 -1.60
N LEU A 105 -2.47 -5.54 -1.66
CA LEU A 105 -2.69 -4.14 -1.98
C LEU A 105 -2.00 -3.21 -0.96
N PHE A 106 -2.18 -3.47 0.34
CA PHE A 106 -1.54 -2.67 1.41
C PHE A 106 -0.01 -2.82 1.42
N HIS A 107 0.51 -4.00 1.09
CA HIS A 107 1.95 -4.19 0.94
C HIS A 107 2.52 -3.23 -0.11
N TYR A 108 1.89 -3.16 -1.28
CA TYR A 108 2.32 -2.25 -2.33
C TYR A 108 2.08 -0.78 -2.00
N GLN A 109 1.07 -0.43 -1.23
CA GLN A 109 0.84 0.94 -0.76
C GLN A 109 1.87 1.41 0.28
N ARG A 110 2.29 0.53 1.21
CA ARG A 110 3.28 0.84 2.26
C ARG A 110 4.70 0.97 1.73
N TYR A 111 5.05 0.22 0.72
CA TYR A 111 6.43 0.13 0.23
C TYR A 111 7.04 1.48 -0.19
N HIS A 112 6.23 2.42 -0.65
CA HIS A 112 6.72 3.75 -1.07
C HIS A 112 6.99 4.72 0.08
N ARG A 113 6.53 4.45 1.27
CA ARG A 113 6.72 5.37 2.41
C ARG A 113 8.16 5.32 2.93
N SER A 114 8.77 4.15 2.97
CA SER A 114 10.12 3.97 3.52
C SER A 114 11.20 4.78 2.78
N PRO A 115 11.39 4.68 1.46
CA PRO A 115 12.39 5.48 0.75
C PRO A 115 12.08 6.98 0.79
N LEU A 116 10.81 7.37 0.80
CA LEU A 116 10.41 8.77 0.92
C LEU A 116 10.81 9.35 2.28
N TYR A 117 10.54 8.66 3.38
CA TYR A 117 10.97 9.09 4.72
C TYR A 117 12.49 9.16 4.83
N LEU A 118 13.21 8.22 4.24
CA LEU A 118 14.67 8.24 4.23
C LEU A 118 15.20 9.46 3.47
N ALA A 119 14.66 9.76 2.30
CA ALA A 119 15.04 10.94 1.53
C ALA A 119 14.79 12.26 2.30
N ILE A 120 13.61 12.38 2.91
CA ILE A 120 13.25 13.54 3.72
C ILE A 120 14.19 13.66 4.92
N SER A 121 14.44 12.58 5.65
CA SER A 121 15.34 12.58 6.80
C SER A 121 16.76 12.97 6.42
N LEU A 122 17.26 12.46 5.30
CA LEU A 122 18.60 12.80 4.78
C LEU A 122 18.71 14.30 4.44
N THR A 123 17.67 14.86 3.85
CA THR A 123 17.61 16.29 3.52
C THR A 123 17.67 17.15 4.79
N TYR A 124 16.92 16.80 5.84
CA TYR A 124 16.95 17.52 7.10
C TYR A 124 18.32 17.42 7.80
N VAL A 125 18.92 16.24 7.84
CA VAL A 125 20.25 16.03 8.41
C VAL A 125 21.29 16.86 7.63
N GLY A 126 21.24 16.85 6.30
CA GLY A 126 22.11 17.67 5.46
C GLY A 126 21.96 19.16 5.72
N PHE A 127 20.74 19.64 5.90
CA PHE A 127 20.46 21.02 6.23
C PHE A 127 21.02 21.44 7.61
N ILE A 128 20.82 20.61 8.63
CA ILE A 128 21.38 20.84 9.96
C ILE A 128 22.92 20.90 9.89
N PHE A 129 23.54 19.95 9.18
CA PHE A 129 24.99 19.93 9.02
C PHE A 129 25.52 21.19 8.32
N TYR A 130 24.81 21.65 7.29
CA TYR A 130 25.12 22.88 6.58
C TYR A 130 25.09 24.11 7.53
N ILE A 131 24.06 24.22 8.36
CA ILE A 131 23.98 25.31 9.37
C ILE A 131 25.15 25.25 10.33
N ILE A 132 25.50 24.06 10.83
CA ILE A 132 26.64 23.87 11.74
C ILE A 132 27.95 24.36 11.09
N LEU A 133 28.19 24.00 9.82
CA LEU A 133 29.38 24.47 9.08
C LEU A 133 29.43 25.98 8.92
N ILE A 134 28.28 26.61 8.63
CA ILE A 134 28.20 28.08 8.57
C ILE A 134 28.57 28.70 9.94
N LEU A 135 27.98 28.20 11.02
CA LEU A 135 28.25 28.70 12.37
C LEU A 135 29.72 28.55 12.75
N LEU A 136 30.32 27.40 12.44
CA LEU A 136 31.76 27.19 12.67
C LEU A 136 32.63 28.18 11.87
N LYS A 137 32.28 28.37 10.58
CA LYS A 137 33.01 29.32 9.72
C LYS A 137 32.91 30.76 10.26
N VAL A 138 31.73 31.16 10.68
CA VAL A 138 31.50 32.49 11.27
C VAL A 138 32.27 32.64 12.58
N SER A 139 32.20 31.64 13.44
CA SER A 139 32.95 31.63 14.72
C SER A 139 34.46 31.73 14.52
N THR A 140 35.04 31.01 13.55
CA THR A 140 36.48 31.12 13.25
C THR A 140 36.85 32.49 12.70
N LEU A 141 36.02 33.08 11.84
CA LEU A 141 36.23 34.45 11.33
C LEU A 141 36.20 35.50 12.42
N TYR A 142 35.25 35.41 13.35
CA TYR A 142 35.21 36.33 14.52
C TYR A 142 36.40 36.12 15.43
N GLY A 143 36.84 34.90 15.66
CA GLY A 143 38.06 34.59 16.45
C GLY A 143 39.32 35.19 15.84
N THR A 144 39.50 35.10 14.52
CA THR A 144 40.66 35.72 13.83
C THR A 144 40.62 37.26 13.84
N ILE A 145 39.44 37.85 13.66
CA ILE A 145 39.29 39.32 13.71
C ILE A 145 39.58 39.83 15.12
N PHE A 146 39.14 39.14 16.15
CA PHE A 146 39.35 39.52 17.56
C PHE A 146 40.83 39.39 17.96
N SER A 147 41.54 38.33 17.55
CA SER A 147 42.98 38.17 17.80
C SER A 147 43.80 39.26 17.10
N PHE A 148 43.47 39.62 15.85
CA PHE A 148 44.13 40.70 15.10
C PHE A 148 43.92 42.07 15.77
N SER A 149 42.73 42.33 16.34
CA SER A 149 42.42 43.57 17.06
C SER A 149 43.18 43.70 18.41
N LEU A 150 43.56 42.59 19.04
CA LEU A 150 44.37 42.58 20.27
C LEU A 150 45.85 42.79 19.99
N GLU A 151 46.34 42.41 18.81
CA GLU A 151 47.77 42.55 18.45
C GLU A 151 48.15 43.99 18.02
N GLN A 152 47.13 44.81 17.70
CA GLN A 152 47.31 46.22 17.33
C GLN A 152 47.24 47.18 18.53
N ARG A 153 47.07 46.72 19.77
CA ARG A 153 47.08 47.51 21.02
C ARG A 153 48.33 47.31 21.80
#